data_40057f83da77d9274d483424404926b3
#
_entry.id   40057f83da77d9274d483424404926b3
#
_cell.length_a   1.000
_cell.length_b   1.000
_cell.length_c   1.000
_cell.angle_alpha   90.00
_cell.angle_beta   90.00
_cell.angle_gamma   90.00
#
_symmetry.space_group_name_H-M   'P 1'
#
loop_
_entity.id
_entity.type
_entity.pdbx_description
1 polymer ?
#
loop_
_entity_poly.entity_id
_entity_poly.type
_entity_poly.pdbx_seq_one_letter_code
_entity_poly.pdbx_strand_id
1 'polypeptide(L)'
;FASDLTDEQAIRSALDATCAMVARRLRRKGLAGSCVTVRLKKDACTSRTAQARLDEPADDEALISPIAQRLLGQLWHQGMPVRLIGVGVSDFSAPRPTQLGLFDDPEELRRRETMRSLHKTTDALKERFGDEAIAFGRDLRLRASTTNTQPQHKEDA
;
A
#
# COMPACT_ATOMS: atom_id res chain seq x y z
N PHE A 1 13.81 -4.96 2.98
CA PHE A 1 13.63 -5.47 4.34
C PHE A 1 14.99 -5.77 4.98
N ALA A 2 15.10 -5.69 6.29
CA ALA A 2 16.34 -6.05 7.03
C ALA A 2 16.59 -7.56 6.99
N SER A 3 15.52 -8.36 6.89
CA SER A 3 15.54 -9.80 6.65
C SER A 3 14.55 -10.14 5.54
N ASP A 4 14.78 -11.26 4.84
CA ASP A 4 13.85 -11.71 3.80
C ASP A 4 12.54 -12.16 4.44
N LEU A 5 11.41 -11.71 3.87
CA LEU A 5 10.09 -12.12 4.30
C LEU A 5 9.70 -13.41 3.56
N THR A 6 9.25 -14.41 4.30
CA THR A 6 8.72 -15.67 3.75
C THR A 6 7.27 -15.91 4.15
N ASP A 7 6.81 -15.22 5.17
CA ASP A 7 5.43 -15.32 5.64
C ASP A 7 4.47 -14.53 4.76
N GLU A 8 3.43 -15.20 4.28
CA GLU A 8 2.43 -14.62 3.36
C GLU A 8 1.73 -13.43 3.98
N GLN A 9 1.35 -13.51 5.26
CA GLN A 9 0.63 -12.43 5.92
C GLN A 9 1.51 -11.18 6.07
N ALA A 10 2.78 -11.37 6.40
CA ALA A 10 3.75 -10.28 6.49
C ALA A 10 3.99 -9.62 5.13
N ILE A 11 4.10 -10.42 4.07
CA ILE A 11 4.28 -9.93 2.70
C ILE A 11 3.07 -9.12 2.24
N ARG A 12 1.85 -9.62 2.46
CA ARG A 12 0.60 -8.92 2.11
C ARG A 12 0.44 -7.63 2.89
N SER A 13 0.73 -7.65 4.19
CA SER A 13 0.67 -6.46 5.03
C SER A 13 1.69 -5.39 4.60
N ALA A 14 2.91 -5.80 4.22
CA ALA A 14 3.92 -4.90 3.71
C ALA A 14 3.51 -4.26 2.37
N LEU A 15 2.82 -5.03 1.51
CA LEU A 15 2.26 -4.52 0.27
C LEU A 15 1.18 -3.46 0.54
N ASP A 16 0.25 -3.74 1.45
CA ASP A 16 -0.83 -2.79 1.82
C ASP A 16 -0.26 -1.50 2.40
N ALA A 17 0.73 -1.59 3.29
CA ALA A 17 1.42 -0.41 3.83
C ALA A 17 2.09 0.42 2.70
N THR A 18 2.65 -0.26 1.70
CA THR A 18 3.24 0.41 0.53
C THR A 18 2.17 1.06 -0.33
N CYS A 19 1.02 0.42 -0.55
CA CYS A 19 -0.13 1.00 -1.27
C CYS A 19 -0.65 2.26 -0.56
N ALA A 20 -0.79 2.22 0.77
CA ALA A 20 -1.21 3.39 1.57
C ALA A 20 -0.25 4.58 1.40
N MET A 21 1.06 4.31 1.42
CA MET A 21 2.08 5.35 1.21
C MET A 21 2.01 5.96 -0.19
N VAL A 22 1.80 5.13 -1.21
CA VAL A 22 1.67 5.59 -2.61
C VAL A 22 0.39 6.41 -2.78
N ALA A 23 -0.75 5.93 -2.28
CA ALA A 23 -2.04 6.63 -2.33
C ALA A 23 -1.96 8.00 -1.66
N ARG A 24 -1.37 8.08 -0.46
CA ARG A 24 -1.12 9.37 0.23
C ARG A 24 -0.27 10.32 -0.62
N ARG A 25 0.79 9.81 -1.27
CA ARG A 25 1.65 10.61 -2.14
C ARG A 25 0.91 11.14 -3.36
N LEU A 26 0.02 10.34 -3.95
CA LEU A 26 -0.84 10.74 -5.07
C LEU A 26 -1.80 11.87 -4.63
N ARG A 27 -2.51 11.70 -3.52
CA ARG A 27 -3.42 12.73 -2.98
C ARG A 27 -2.71 14.05 -2.68
N ARG A 28 -1.51 13.99 -2.08
CA ARG A 28 -0.71 15.21 -1.82
C ARG A 28 -0.33 15.96 -3.09
N LYS A 29 -0.14 15.25 -4.19
CA LYS A 29 0.19 15.85 -5.49
C LYS A 29 -1.04 16.16 -6.34
N GLY A 30 -2.25 15.84 -5.87
CA GLY A 30 -3.46 15.98 -6.66
C GLY A 30 -3.46 15.14 -7.94
N LEU A 31 -2.87 13.95 -7.88
CA LEU A 31 -2.75 13.04 -9.03
C LEU A 31 -3.57 11.78 -8.79
N ALA A 32 -4.16 11.26 -9.85
CA ALA A 32 -4.73 9.93 -9.89
C ALA A 32 -4.12 9.14 -11.06
N GLY A 33 -3.89 7.86 -10.89
CA GLY A 33 -3.28 7.04 -11.93
C GLY A 33 -4.11 5.83 -12.27
N SER A 34 -4.01 5.38 -13.52
CA SER A 34 -4.81 4.27 -14.06
C SER A 34 -4.02 2.98 -14.25
N CYS A 35 -2.74 2.95 -13.96
CA CYS A 35 -1.93 1.74 -14.06
C CYS A 35 -1.22 1.46 -12.74
N VAL A 36 -1.51 0.31 -12.15
CA VAL A 36 -0.84 -0.19 -10.93
C VAL A 36 0.22 -1.20 -11.32
N THR A 37 1.42 -1.03 -10.80
CA THR A 37 2.56 -1.91 -11.02
C THR A 37 3.07 -2.43 -9.68
N VAL A 38 3.24 -3.74 -9.56
CA VAL A 38 3.89 -4.38 -8.42
C VAL A 38 5.24 -4.93 -8.87
N ARG A 39 6.28 -4.59 -8.13
CA ARG A 39 7.63 -5.12 -8.33
C ARG A 39 8.06 -5.89 -7.10
N LEU A 40 8.59 -7.08 -7.32
CA LEU A 40 9.04 -7.99 -6.29
C LEU A 40 10.48 -8.40 -6.58
N LYS A 41 11.36 -8.28 -5.57
CA LYS A 41 12.72 -8.82 -5.62
C LYS A 41 12.86 -9.97 -4.66
N LYS A 42 13.34 -11.10 -5.17
CA LYS A 42 13.69 -12.28 -4.41
C LYS A 42 15.12 -12.16 -3.84
N ASP A 43 16.06 -11.69 -4.65
CA ASP A 43 17.47 -11.53 -4.35
C ASP A 43 18.03 -10.27 -5.02
N ALA A 44 19.33 -10.08 -4.99
CA ALA A 44 19.97 -8.90 -5.58
C ALA A 44 19.79 -8.81 -7.11
N CYS A 45 19.68 -9.95 -7.78
CA CYS A 45 19.68 -10.03 -9.25
C CYS A 45 18.29 -10.30 -9.83
N THR A 46 17.42 -11.01 -9.10
CA THR A 46 16.12 -11.47 -9.62
C THR A 46 15.01 -10.51 -9.21
N SER A 47 14.40 -9.85 -10.19
CA SER A 47 13.19 -9.06 -9.96
C SER A 47 12.08 -9.47 -10.93
N ARG A 48 10.86 -9.52 -10.42
CA ARG A 48 9.65 -9.75 -11.19
C ARG A 48 8.74 -8.54 -11.09
N THR A 49 8.04 -8.24 -12.17
CA THR A 49 7.12 -7.11 -12.23
C THR A 49 5.84 -7.55 -12.92
N ALA A 50 4.71 -7.15 -12.36
CA ALA A 50 3.40 -7.29 -12.99
C ALA A 50 2.67 -5.96 -12.90
N GLN A 51 1.80 -5.71 -13.87
CA GLN A 51 1.01 -4.49 -13.92
C GLN A 51 -0.42 -4.77 -14.38
N ALA A 52 -1.33 -3.93 -13.94
CA ALA A 52 -2.72 -3.96 -14.38
C ALA A 52 -3.27 -2.54 -14.49
N ARG A 53 -4.19 -2.36 -15.44
CA ARG A 53 -4.94 -1.12 -15.58
C ARG A 53 -6.16 -1.14 -14.68
N LEU A 54 -6.49 0.04 -14.19
CA LEU A 54 -7.74 0.37 -13.53
C LEU A 54 -8.69 0.96 -14.59
N ASP A 55 -9.96 0.68 -14.45
CA ASP A 55 -10.99 1.26 -15.33
C ASP A 55 -11.09 2.78 -15.16
N GLU A 56 -10.87 3.25 -13.92
CA GLU A 56 -10.83 4.67 -13.58
C GLU A 56 -9.53 5.01 -12.84
N PRO A 57 -8.99 6.24 -13.07
CA PRO A 57 -7.84 6.71 -12.32
C PRO A 57 -8.11 6.77 -10.82
N ALA A 58 -7.20 6.24 -10.01
CA ALA A 58 -7.33 6.15 -8.56
C ALA A 58 -6.21 6.87 -7.83
N ASP A 59 -6.56 7.49 -6.72
CA ASP A 59 -5.67 8.06 -5.71
C ASP A 59 -5.90 7.45 -4.33
N ASP A 60 -6.81 6.47 -4.25
CA ASP A 60 -7.26 5.82 -3.04
C ASP A 60 -6.65 4.42 -2.89
N GLU A 61 -6.19 4.14 -1.69
CA GLU A 61 -5.67 2.84 -1.29
C GLU A 61 -6.71 1.73 -1.47
N ALA A 62 -7.99 2.01 -1.19
CA ALA A 62 -9.07 1.03 -1.31
C ALA A 62 -9.24 0.50 -2.75
N LEU A 63 -8.85 1.28 -3.75
CA LEU A 63 -8.86 0.89 -5.16
C LEU A 63 -7.53 0.27 -5.60
N ILE A 64 -6.41 0.77 -5.09
CA ILE A 64 -5.07 0.34 -5.48
C ILE A 64 -4.70 -1.01 -4.85
N SER A 65 -5.00 -1.20 -3.54
CA SER A 65 -4.56 -2.39 -2.80
C SER A 65 -5.14 -3.71 -3.33
N PRO A 66 -6.43 -3.84 -3.66
CA PRO A 66 -6.96 -5.09 -4.21
C PRO A 66 -6.28 -5.50 -5.53
N ILE A 67 -5.96 -4.54 -6.38
CA ILE A 67 -5.24 -4.79 -7.63
C ILE A 67 -3.81 -5.23 -7.34
N ALA A 68 -3.12 -4.53 -6.44
CA ALA A 68 -1.76 -4.88 -6.03
C ALA A 68 -1.69 -6.29 -5.41
N GLN A 69 -2.66 -6.66 -4.56
CA GLN A 69 -2.77 -8.00 -3.97
C GLN A 69 -2.97 -9.10 -5.02
N ARG A 70 -3.79 -8.83 -6.04
CA ARG A 70 -3.98 -9.74 -7.17
C ARG A 70 -2.68 -9.91 -7.98
N LEU A 71 -1.96 -8.82 -8.24
CA LEU A 71 -0.67 -8.84 -8.93
C LEU A 71 0.40 -9.56 -8.11
N LEU A 72 0.40 -9.39 -6.79
CA LEU A 72 1.29 -10.15 -5.91
C LEU A 72 1.07 -11.65 -6.06
N GLY A 73 -0.19 -12.11 -6.11
CA GLY A 73 -0.52 -13.53 -6.32
C GLY A 73 0.00 -14.11 -7.64
N GLN A 74 0.26 -13.28 -8.65
CA GLN A 74 0.90 -13.70 -9.91
C GLN A 74 2.43 -13.78 -9.81
N LEU A 75 3.03 -12.99 -8.93
CA LEU A 75 4.48 -12.84 -8.81
C LEU A 75 5.08 -13.73 -7.74
N TRP A 76 4.34 -13.95 -6.66
CA TRP A 76 4.79 -14.65 -5.47
C TRP A 76 4.09 -15.99 -5.29
N HIS A 77 4.81 -16.98 -4.81
CA HIS A 77 4.28 -18.28 -4.39
C HIS A 77 4.83 -18.63 -3.00
N GLN A 78 4.11 -19.48 -2.31
CA GLN A 78 4.47 -19.91 -0.94
C GLN A 78 5.91 -20.44 -0.86
N GLY A 79 6.65 -20.00 0.15
CA GLY A 79 8.04 -20.37 0.37
C GLY A 79 9.06 -19.53 -0.41
N MET A 80 8.64 -18.65 -1.31
CA MET A 80 9.56 -17.77 -2.01
C MET A 80 9.97 -16.60 -1.10
N PRO A 81 11.27 -16.41 -0.82
CA PRO A 81 11.74 -15.28 -0.02
C PRO A 81 11.54 -13.97 -0.77
N VAL A 82 11.16 -12.93 -0.05
CA VAL A 82 10.94 -11.59 -0.59
C VAL A 82 11.84 -10.59 0.11
N ARG A 83 12.78 -10.04 -0.64
CA ARG A 83 13.72 -9.03 -0.17
C ARG A 83 13.20 -7.61 -0.33
N LEU A 84 12.39 -7.37 -1.37
CA LEU A 84 11.83 -6.05 -1.66
C LEU A 84 10.47 -6.19 -2.32
N ILE A 85 9.53 -5.37 -1.86
CA ILE A 85 8.25 -5.12 -2.50
C ILE A 85 8.19 -3.65 -2.86
N GLY A 86 7.76 -3.34 -4.08
CA GLY A 86 7.48 -2.00 -4.54
C GLY A 86 6.13 -1.92 -5.25
N VAL A 87 5.42 -0.83 -5.01
CA VAL A 87 4.20 -0.47 -5.72
C VAL A 87 4.44 0.83 -6.47
N GLY A 88 4.06 0.87 -7.73
CA GLY A 88 4.06 2.05 -8.56
C GLY A 88 2.68 2.31 -9.13
N VAL A 89 2.36 3.57 -9.33
CA VAL A 89 1.16 4.00 -10.06
C VAL A 89 1.60 4.94 -11.16
N SER A 90 1.08 4.75 -12.35
CA SER A 90 1.40 5.52 -13.56
C SER A 90 0.14 5.83 -14.36
N ASP A 91 0.33 6.40 -15.55
CA ASP A 91 -0.77 6.90 -16.40
C ASP A 91 -1.62 7.92 -15.63
N PHE A 92 -0.94 8.99 -15.17
CA PHE A 92 -1.56 10.01 -14.34
C PHE A 92 -2.53 10.88 -15.12
N SER A 93 -3.66 11.17 -14.49
CA SER A 93 -4.60 12.19 -14.89
C SER A 93 -4.98 13.05 -13.68
N ALA A 94 -5.45 14.27 -13.91
CA ALA A 94 -6.06 15.03 -12.84
C ALA A 94 -7.25 14.25 -12.28
N PRO A 95 -7.47 14.25 -10.95
CA PRO A 95 -8.63 13.60 -10.37
C PRO A 95 -9.89 14.14 -11.04
N ARG A 96 -10.59 13.31 -11.78
CA ARG A 96 -11.89 13.70 -12.33
C ARG A 96 -12.87 13.75 -11.17
N PRO A 97 -13.75 14.76 -11.10
CA PRO A 97 -14.91 14.67 -10.23
C PRO A 97 -15.62 13.37 -10.59
N THR A 98 -15.91 12.54 -9.60
CA THR A 98 -16.58 11.25 -9.78
C THR A 98 -17.87 11.52 -10.55
N GLN A 99 -17.92 11.13 -11.81
CA GLN A 99 -19.14 11.18 -12.58
C GLN A 99 -20.04 10.12 -11.98
N LEU A 100 -21.09 10.58 -11.29
CA LEU A 100 -22.11 9.70 -10.73
C LEU A 100 -22.71 8.91 -11.88
N GLY A 101 -22.43 7.62 -11.94
CA GLY A 101 -23.12 6.72 -12.85
C GLY A 101 -24.60 6.67 -12.47
N LEU A 102 -25.46 6.65 -13.46
CA LEU A 102 -26.92 6.60 -13.26
C LEU A 102 -27.39 5.37 -12.46
N PHE A 103 -26.48 4.40 -12.23
CA PHE A 103 -26.70 3.11 -11.56
C PHE A 103 -25.82 2.91 -10.32
N ASP A 104 -25.11 3.94 -9.86
CA ASP A 104 -24.29 3.81 -8.64
C ASP A 104 -25.22 3.68 -7.42
N ASP A 105 -24.97 2.66 -6.60
CA ASP A 105 -25.67 2.45 -5.32
C ASP A 105 -25.39 3.64 -4.39
N PRO A 106 -26.42 4.32 -3.88
CA PRO A 106 -26.27 5.47 -2.98
C PRO A 106 -25.49 5.12 -1.70
N GLU A 107 -25.55 3.88 -1.21
CA GLU A 107 -24.77 3.44 -0.05
C GLU A 107 -23.29 3.31 -0.38
N GLU A 108 -22.95 2.78 -1.55
CA GLU A 108 -21.58 2.67 -2.02
C GLU A 108 -20.93 4.05 -2.22
N LEU A 109 -21.69 5.00 -2.76
CA LEU A 109 -21.26 6.39 -2.92
C LEU A 109 -20.97 7.04 -1.55
N ARG A 110 -21.86 6.92 -0.59
CA ARG A 110 -21.66 7.41 0.78
C ARG A 110 -20.45 6.78 1.45
N ARG A 111 -20.27 5.48 1.25
CA ARG A 111 -19.12 4.74 1.78
C ARG A 111 -17.79 5.26 1.20
N ARG A 112 -17.74 5.47 -0.12
CA ARG A 112 -16.58 6.05 -0.81
C ARG A 112 -16.29 7.47 -0.32
N GLU A 113 -17.29 8.30 -0.18
CA GLU A 113 -17.17 9.67 0.30
C GLU A 113 -16.70 9.73 1.76
N THR A 114 -17.24 8.87 2.62
CA THR A 114 -16.81 8.72 4.02
C THR A 114 -15.35 8.28 4.11
N MET A 115 -14.93 7.29 3.31
CA MET A 115 -13.54 6.82 3.27
C MET A 115 -12.60 7.90 2.74
N ARG A 116 -13.01 8.65 1.72
CA ARG A 116 -12.24 9.76 1.18
C ARG A 116 -12.05 10.88 2.21
N SER A 117 -13.10 11.22 2.96
CA SER A 117 -13.04 12.18 4.07
C SER A 117 -12.13 11.68 5.19
N LEU A 118 -12.22 10.40 5.55
CA LEU A 118 -11.37 9.77 6.56
C LEU A 118 -9.89 9.83 6.15
N HIS A 119 -9.56 9.46 4.91
CA HIS A 119 -8.18 9.53 4.42
C HIS A 119 -7.65 10.97 4.43
N LYS A 120 -8.44 11.93 3.98
CA LYS A 120 -8.05 13.34 4.00
C LYS A 120 -7.76 13.84 5.42
N THR A 121 -8.60 13.47 6.38
CA THR A 121 -8.40 13.82 7.80
C THR A 121 -7.16 13.14 8.37
N THR A 122 -6.97 11.86 8.08
CA THR A 122 -5.80 11.09 8.52
C THR A 122 -4.51 11.65 7.93
N ASP A 123 -4.53 12.02 6.65
CA ASP A 123 -3.37 12.64 6.00
C ASP A 123 -3.02 13.99 6.62
N ALA A 124 -4.01 14.83 6.91
CA ALA A 124 -3.81 16.12 7.58
C ALA A 124 -3.25 15.95 9.01
N LEU A 125 -3.73 14.97 9.77
CA LEU A 125 -3.20 14.66 11.10
C LEU A 125 -1.76 14.16 11.04
N LYS A 126 -1.43 13.30 10.07
CA LYS A 126 -0.06 12.83 9.86
C LYS A 126 0.89 13.94 9.42
N GLU A 127 0.41 14.91 8.64
CA GLU A 127 1.21 16.09 8.28
C GLU A 127 1.51 16.99 9.49
N ARG A 128 0.56 17.13 10.40
CA ARG A 128 0.68 17.99 11.56
C ARG A 128 1.46 17.36 12.72
N PHE A 129 1.30 16.05 12.93
CA PHE A 129 1.83 15.34 14.11
C PHE A 129 2.87 14.26 13.77
N GLY A 130 3.22 14.10 12.49
CA GLY A 130 4.15 13.08 12.01
C GLY A 130 3.44 11.79 11.56
N ASP A 131 4.17 11.00 10.78
CA ASP A 131 3.65 9.76 10.17
C ASP A 131 3.29 8.68 11.18
N GLU A 132 3.84 8.78 12.40
CA GLU A 132 3.61 7.82 13.48
C GLU A 132 2.39 8.14 14.35
N ALA A 133 1.80 9.33 14.21
CA ALA A 133 0.70 9.79 15.04
C ALA A 133 -0.56 8.92 14.90
N ILE A 134 -0.79 8.36 13.73
CA ILE A 134 -1.92 7.49 13.44
C ILE A 134 -1.44 6.31 12.62
N ALA A 135 -1.71 5.09 13.10
CA ALA A 135 -1.50 3.84 12.36
C ALA A 135 -2.83 3.09 12.24
N PHE A 136 -3.08 2.48 11.10
CA PHE A 136 -4.16 1.52 10.98
C PHE A 136 -3.81 0.24 11.75
N GLY A 137 -4.80 -0.47 12.29
CA GLY A 137 -4.56 -1.66 13.12
C GLY A 137 -3.71 -2.74 12.43
N ARG A 138 -3.77 -2.85 11.10
CA ARG A 138 -2.90 -3.72 10.30
C ARG A 138 -1.42 -3.30 10.35
N ASP A 139 -1.12 -1.99 10.44
CA ASP A 139 0.25 -1.45 10.44
C ASP A 139 0.92 -1.63 11.80
N LEU A 140 0.14 -1.77 12.89
CA LEU A 140 0.62 -2.03 14.23
C LEU A 140 1.34 -3.39 14.33
N ARG A 141 0.88 -4.39 13.59
CA ARG A 141 1.51 -5.72 13.55
C ARG A 141 2.91 -5.69 12.91
N LEU A 142 3.07 -4.88 11.86
CA LEU A 142 4.38 -4.70 11.21
C LEU A 142 5.38 -3.99 12.13
N ARG A 143 4.94 -3.01 12.90
CA ARG A 143 5.79 -2.30 13.87
C ARG A 143 6.22 -3.21 15.01
N ALA A 144 5.34 -4.05 15.54
CA ALA A 144 5.67 -5.02 16.60
C ALA A 144 6.73 -6.02 16.16
N SER A 145 6.70 -6.48 14.90
CA SER A 145 7.70 -7.41 14.37
C SER A 145 9.07 -6.75 14.10
N THR A 146 9.11 -5.43 13.91
CA THR A 146 10.37 -4.71 13.65
C THR A 146 11.10 -4.32 14.95
N THR A 147 10.37 -4.19 16.05
CA THR A 147 10.93 -3.73 17.35
C THR A 147 11.59 -4.87 18.15
N ASN A 148 11.37 -6.14 17.78
CA ASN A 148 11.88 -7.29 18.55
C ASN A 148 13.27 -7.77 18.11
N THR A 149 14.06 -6.94 17.39
CA THR A 149 15.45 -7.25 17.06
C THR A 149 16.39 -6.26 17.76
N GLN A 150 16.39 -6.26 19.10
CA GLN A 150 17.51 -5.74 19.86
C GLN A 150 18.55 -6.85 19.99
N PRO A 151 19.80 -6.62 19.59
CA PRO A 151 20.89 -7.56 19.92
C PRO A 151 21.11 -7.51 21.42
N GLN A 152 20.96 -8.64 22.08
CA GLN A 152 21.45 -8.83 23.44
C GLN A 152 22.97 -8.67 23.42
N HIS A 153 23.45 -7.58 23.96
CA HIS A 153 24.84 -7.46 24.38
C HIS A 153 25.09 -8.55 25.45
N LYS A 154 25.85 -9.58 25.09
CA LYS A 154 26.54 -10.41 26.06
C LYS A 154 27.70 -9.58 26.57
N GLU A 155 27.60 -9.09 27.79
CA GLU A 155 28.73 -8.83 28.64
C GLU A 155 29.21 -10.20 29.16
N ASP A 156 30.32 -10.68 28.64
CA ASP A 156 31.16 -11.66 29.31
C ASP A 156 32.26 -10.90 30.04
N ALA A 157 32.14 -10.95 31.34
CA ALA A 157 33.22 -10.61 32.28
C ALA A 157 34.28 -11.68 32.27
#